data_b945839eb97b787fe9de55b697f3163b
#
_entry.id   b945839eb97b787fe9de55b697f3163b
#
_cell.length_a   1.000
_cell.length_b   1.000
_cell.length_c   1.000
_cell.angle_alpha   90.00
_cell.angle_beta   90.00
_cell.angle_gamma   90.00
#
_symmetry.space_group_name_H-M   'P 1'
#
loop_
_entity.id
_entity.type
_entity.pdbx_description
1 polymer ?
#
loop_
_entity_poly.entity_id
_entity_poly.type
_entity_poly.pdbx_seq_one_letter_code
_entity_poly.pdbx_strand_id
1 'polypeptide(L)'
;MSWPTHIVAAAGYVEDKDGNLLIVKTHNRGWDAAGGQIEIGENLEEGVLREIMEESGITASVRCLAGIYSNVGKHLFYDGVTNVPTKVMFDFICDYIDGQPVVSDETSEVIWVPKRDVMSYITAPSMRYRFGKILGFDGRVCYSSYVTKPEFRVLTERYI
;
A
#
# COMPACT_ATOMS: atom_id res chain seq x y z
N MET A 1 -9.88 -14.74 27.08
CA MET A 1 -10.47 -14.77 25.72
C MET A 1 -9.52 -14.10 24.75
N SER A 2 -9.14 -14.77 23.68
CA SER A 2 -8.35 -14.16 22.61
C SER A 2 -9.31 -13.69 21.49
N TRP A 3 -9.09 -12.48 21.00
CA TRP A 3 -9.81 -11.99 19.83
C TRP A 3 -9.18 -12.56 18.56
N PRO A 4 -9.97 -12.90 17.54
CA PRO A 4 -9.42 -13.16 16.22
C PRO A 4 -8.63 -11.94 15.76
N THR A 5 -7.46 -12.17 15.16
CA THR A 5 -6.61 -11.07 14.70
C THR A 5 -6.34 -11.17 13.21
N HIS A 6 -6.54 -10.04 12.53
CA HIS A 6 -6.05 -9.80 11.19
C HIS A 6 -5.22 -8.52 11.22
N ILE A 7 -4.24 -8.42 10.35
CA ILE A 7 -3.56 -7.16 10.11
C ILE A 7 -4.40 -6.38 9.11
N VAL A 8 -4.86 -5.20 9.49
CA VAL A 8 -5.52 -4.26 8.59
C VAL A 8 -4.53 -3.18 8.23
N ALA A 9 -4.31 -2.98 6.93
CA ALA A 9 -3.38 -1.99 6.43
C ALA A 9 -3.99 -1.19 5.28
N ALA A 10 -3.51 0.01 5.06
CA ALA A 10 -3.90 0.83 3.92
C ALA A 10 -2.66 1.44 3.27
N ALA A 11 -2.70 1.61 1.96
CA ALA A 11 -1.70 2.31 1.18
C ALA A 11 -2.35 3.44 0.38
N GLY A 12 -1.66 4.57 0.29
CA GLY A 12 -2.09 5.75 -0.45
C GLY A 12 -1.21 5.99 -1.66
N TYR A 13 -1.83 5.99 -2.83
CA TYR A 13 -1.19 6.31 -4.10
C TYR A 13 -1.49 7.78 -4.38
N VAL A 14 -0.59 8.66 -3.94
CA VAL A 14 -0.77 10.10 -4.01
C VAL A 14 -0.38 10.60 -5.38
N GLU A 15 -1.27 11.33 -6.01
CA GLU A 15 -1.11 11.92 -7.34
C GLU A 15 -1.03 13.43 -7.23
N ASP A 16 -0.04 14.04 -7.89
CA ASP A 16 0.04 15.48 -8.01
C ASP A 16 -0.74 15.98 -9.26
N LYS A 17 -0.83 17.30 -9.41
CA LYS A 17 -1.55 17.93 -10.53
C LYS A 17 -0.95 17.64 -11.91
N ASP A 18 0.31 17.20 -11.95
CA ASP A 18 1.01 16.89 -13.20
C ASP A 18 0.95 15.39 -13.55
N GLY A 19 0.21 14.60 -12.75
CA GLY A 19 0.06 13.16 -12.96
C GLY A 19 1.22 12.31 -12.48
N ASN A 20 2.06 12.84 -11.59
CA ASN A 20 3.11 12.06 -10.96
C ASN A 20 2.56 11.32 -9.74
N LEU A 21 3.11 10.15 -9.46
CA LEU A 21 2.84 9.39 -8.25
C LEU A 21 3.97 9.54 -7.24
N LEU A 22 3.59 9.67 -5.98
CA LEU A 22 4.52 9.64 -4.85
C LEU A 22 4.90 8.19 -4.57
N ILE A 23 6.19 7.91 -4.52
CA ILE A 23 6.70 6.62 -4.07
C ILE A 23 7.76 6.82 -3.00
N VAL A 24 7.83 5.85 -2.10
CA VAL A 24 8.77 5.83 -0.97
C VAL A 24 9.63 4.58 -1.06
N LYS A 25 10.89 4.70 -0.67
CA LYS A 25 11.78 3.55 -0.57
C LYS A 25 11.97 3.19 0.88
N THR A 26 11.41 2.04 1.26
CA THR A 26 11.57 1.53 2.61
C THR A 26 12.91 0.81 2.77
N HIS A 27 13.44 0.76 3.99
CA HIS A 27 14.73 0.11 4.25
C HIS A 27 14.72 -1.40 3.95
N ASN A 28 13.55 -2.05 4.03
CA ASN A 28 13.44 -3.51 3.96
C ASN A 28 12.76 -4.05 2.70
N ARG A 29 11.96 -3.24 1.98
CA ARG A 29 11.10 -3.73 0.89
C ARG A 29 11.34 -3.05 -0.46
N GLY A 30 12.22 -2.05 -0.51
CA GLY A 30 12.43 -1.27 -1.71
C GLY A 30 11.32 -0.24 -1.94
N TRP A 31 11.03 0.06 -3.20
CA TRP A 31 10.05 1.08 -3.59
C TRP A 31 8.62 0.60 -3.43
N ASP A 32 7.79 1.46 -2.86
CA ASP A 32 6.39 1.17 -2.51
C ASP A 32 5.56 2.47 -2.50
N ALA A 33 4.25 2.33 -2.37
CA ALA A 33 3.38 3.43 -1.97
C ALA A 33 3.49 3.63 -0.45
N ALA A 34 3.27 4.87 0.01
CA ALA A 34 3.22 5.14 1.44
C ALA A 34 2.00 4.45 2.07
N GLY A 35 2.20 3.81 3.21
CA GLY A 35 1.14 3.09 3.90
C GLY A 35 1.64 2.25 5.05
N GLY A 36 0.71 1.71 5.81
CA GLY A 36 1.01 0.87 6.95
C GLY A 36 -0.23 0.35 7.64
N GLN A 37 -0.05 -0.11 8.86
CA GLN A 37 -1.14 -0.66 9.67
C GLN A 37 -2.07 0.44 10.17
N ILE A 38 -3.36 0.12 10.16
CA ILE A 38 -4.39 0.97 10.77
C ILE A 38 -4.34 0.74 12.27
N GLU A 39 -4.25 1.82 13.03
CA GLU A 39 -4.16 1.78 14.48
C GLU A 39 -5.55 1.70 15.14
N ILE A 40 -5.57 1.27 16.39
CA ILE A 40 -6.81 1.24 17.17
C ILE A 40 -7.37 2.66 17.30
N GLY A 41 -8.64 2.82 16.94
CA GLY A 41 -9.34 4.11 17.01
C GLY A 41 -9.29 4.92 15.72
N GLU A 42 -8.55 4.47 14.70
CA GLU A 42 -8.52 5.09 13.39
C GLU A 42 -9.51 4.43 12.42
N ASN A 43 -10.15 5.21 11.57
CA ASN A 43 -10.74 4.67 10.35
C ASN A 43 -9.67 4.52 9.27
N LEU A 44 -10.03 3.88 8.14
CA LEU A 44 -9.07 3.58 7.07
C LEU A 44 -8.44 4.83 6.44
N GLU A 45 -9.23 5.89 6.25
CA GLU A 45 -8.76 7.14 5.67
C GLU A 45 -7.83 7.90 6.62
N GLU A 46 -8.19 7.97 7.90
CA GLU A 46 -7.33 8.56 8.93
C GLU A 46 -5.98 7.87 8.98
N GLY A 47 -5.97 6.55 9.01
CA GLY A 47 -4.74 5.77 9.07
C GLY A 47 -3.86 5.94 7.84
N VAL A 48 -4.43 5.88 6.63
CA VAL A 48 -3.62 6.05 5.40
C VAL A 48 -3.05 7.45 5.28
N LEU A 49 -3.81 8.49 5.65
CA LEU A 49 -3.33 9.88 5.60
C LEU A 49 -2.23 10.14 6.64
N ARG A 50 -2.34 9.54 7.82
CA ARG A 50 -1.27 9.57 8.83
C ARG A 50 0.01 8.91 8.29
N GLU A 51 -0.09 7.72 7.72
CA GLU A 51 1.05 7.00 7.15
C GLU A 51 1.72 7.77 6.01
N ILE A 52 0.93 8.38 5.11
CA ILE A 52 1.46 9.22 4.04
C ILE A 52 2.31 10.36 4.63
N MET A 53 1.79 11.05 5.64
CA MET A 53 2.51 12.14 6.30
C MET A 53 3.77 11.64 7.00
N GLU A 54 3.68 10.56 7.76
CA GLU A 54 4.83 10.01 8.52
C GLU A 54 5.96 9.54 7.60
N GLU A 55 5.63 8.85 6.52
CA GLU A 55 6.62 8.26 5.63
C GLU A 55 7.17 9.21 4.57
N SER A 56 6.46 10.28 4.23
CA SER A 56 6.82 11.13 3.09
C SER A 56 6.85 12.64 3.36
N GLY A 57 6.25 13.11 4.44
CA GLY A 57 6.08 14.53 4.70
C GLY A 57 5.00 15.21 3.86
N ILE A 58 4.19 14.44 3.14
CA ILE A 58 3.16 14.96 2.24
C ILE A 58 1.79 14.96 2.93
N THR A 59 1.07 16.07 2.78
CA THR A 59 -0.35 16.17 3.12
C THR A 59 -1.18 15.84 1.88
N ALA A 60 -2.10 14.89 2.04
CA ALA A 60 -2.96 14.41 0.97
C ALA A 60 -4.42 14.31 1.42
N SER A 61 -5.32 14.14 0.47
CA SER A 61 -6.71 13.78 0.72
C SER A 61 -7.07 12.51 -0.04
N VAL A 62 -7.97 11.70 0.49
CA VAL A 62 -8.45 10.50 -0.19
C VAL A 62 -9.44 10.88 -1.28
N ARG A 63 -9.18 10.41 -2.50
CA ARG A 63 -10.09 10.58 -3.65
C ARG A 63 -11.06 9.41 -3.72
N CYS A 64 -10.56 8.19 -3.73
CA CYS A 64 -11.38 6.99 -3.84
C CYS A 64 -10.62 5.73 -3.40
N LEU A 65 -11.40 4.71 -3.07
CA LEU A 65 -10.89 3.35 -2.88
C LEU A 65 -10.68 2.69 -4.26
N ALA A 66 -9.53 2.10 -4.49
CA ALA A 66 -9.19 1.46 -5.74
C ALA A 66 -9.00 -0.06 -5.64
N GLY A 67 -8.65 -0.56 -4.48
CA GLY A 67 -8.44 -2.00 -4.30
C GLY A 67 -8.60 -2.48 -2.88
N ILE A 68 -9.05 -3.72 -2.75
CA ILE A 68 -9.12 -4.47 -1.49
C ILE A 68 -8.43 -5.81 -1.73
N TYR A 69 -7.41 -6.10 -0.92
CA TYR A 69 -6.58 -7.30 -1.10
C TYR A 69 -6.47 -8.07 0.19
N SER A 70 -6.61 -9.40 0.12
CA SER A 70 -6.30 -10.28 1.23
C SER A 70 -5.05 -11.11 0.90
N ASN A 71 -4.00 -10.94 1.69
CA ASN A 71 -2.86 -11.85 1.66
C ASN A 71 -3.15 -12.99 2.62
N VAL A 72 -3.54 -14.12 2.06
CA VAL A 72 -4.02 -15.29 2.81
C VAL A 72 -2.94 -16.37 2.98
N GLY A 73 -1.71 -16.05 2.63
CA GLY A 73 -0.58 -16.97 2.77
C GLY A 73 -0.36 -17.35 4.24
N LYS A 74 -0.19 -18.65 4.49
CA LYS A 74 0.13 -19.18 5.82
C LYS A 74 1.63 -19.33 5.92
N HIS A 75 2.26 -18.54 6.76
CA HIS A 75 3.69 -18.66 7.04
C HIS A 75 4.00 -18.22 8.47
N LEU A 76 5.15 -18.69 8.95
CA LEU A 76 5.62 -18.33 10.27
C LEU A 76 6.42 -17.03 10.22
N PHE A 77 6.38 -16.29 11.30
CA PHE A 77 7.23 -15.13 11.53
C PHE A 77 8.70 -15.55 11.68
N TYR A 78 9.60 -14.59 11.80
CA TYR A 78 11.06 -14.87 11.94
C TYR A 78 11.42 -15.70 13.19
N ASP A 79 10.54 -15.74 14.19
CA ASP A 79 10.73 -16.57 15.40
C ASP A 79 10.49 -18.07 15.13
N GLY A 80 10.01 -18.45 13.95
CA GLY A 80 9.72 -19.82 13.55
C GLY A 80 8.53 -20.47 14.26
N VAL A 81 7.78 -19.71 15.05
CA VAL A 81 6.68 -20.22 15.89
C VAL A 81 5.38 -19.46 15.66
N THR A 82 5.45 -18.12 15.58
CA THR A 82 4.27 -17.27 15.45
C THR A 82 3.71 -17.32 14.03
N ASN A 83 2.43 -17.67 13.89
CA ASN A 83 1.75 -17.54 12.61
C ASN A 83 1.53 -16.06 12.25
N VAL A 84 1.91 -15.68 11.03
CA VAL A 84 1.61 -14.34 10.51
C VAL A 84 0.12 -14.26 10.22
N PRO A 85 -0.61 -13.30 10.80
CA PRO A 85 -2.05 -13.14 10.52
C PRO A 85 -2.33 -12.83 9.06
N THR A 86 -3.52 -13.20 8.59
CA THR A 86 -4.03 -12.72 7.30
C THR A 86 -4.01 -11.20 7.29
N LYS A 87 -3.46 -10.63 6.23
CA LYS A 87 -3.38 -9.19 6.04
C LYS A 87 -4.43 -8.74 5.03
N VAL A 88 -5.29 -7.82 5.47
CA VAL A 88 -6.27 -7.17 4.59
C VAL A 88 -5.78 -5.77 4.30
N MET A 89 -5.64 -5.44 3.01
CA MET A 89 -5.07 -4.18 2.55
C MET A 89 -6.06 -3.41 1.71
N PHE A 90 -6.12 -2.10 1.94
CA PHE A 90 -6.97 -1.16 1.22
C PHE A 90 -6.07 -0.17 0.47
N ASP A 91 -6.20 -0.13 -0.85
CA ASP A 91 -5.45 0.80 -1.69
C ASP A 91 -6.34 1.99 -2.07
N PHE A 92 -5.89 3.18 -1.68
CA PHE A 92 -6.58 4.43 -1.98
C PHE A 92 -5.80 5.26 -3.00
N ILE A 93 -6.51 5.85 -3.96
CA ILE A 93 -5.97 6.94 -4.76
C ILE A 93 -6.20 8.23 -4.00
N CYS A 94 -5.13 8.99 -3.83
CA CYS A 94 -5.13 10.22 -3.04
C CYS A 94 -4.66 11.40 -3.89
N ASP A 95 -5.11 12.59 -3.51
CA ASP A 95 -4.70 13.84 -4.13
C ASP A 95 -3.71 14.59 -3.24
N TYR A 96 -2.62 15.09 -3.82
CA TYR A 96 -1.68 15.96 -3.15
C TYR A 96 -2.35 17.28 -2.75
N ILE A 97 -2.11 17.71 -1.51
CA ILE A 97 -2.56 19.01 -0.99
C ILE A 97 -1.38 19.93 -0.75
N ASP A 98 -0.37 19.47 0.01
CA ASP A 98 0.73 20.31 0.47
C ASP A 98 1.94 19.46 0.92
N GLY A 99 3.04 20.12 1.17
CA GLY A 99 4.27 19.53 1.71
C GLY A 99 5.30 19.22 0.63
N GLN A 100 6.49 18.89 1.09
CA GLN A 100 7.62 18.49 0.26
C GLN A 100 8.09 17.10 0.69
N PRO A 101 8.60 16.28 -0.24
CA PRO A 101 9.14 14.97 0.10
C PRO A 101 10.21 15.06 1.19
N VAL A 102 10.00 14.35 2.28
CA VAL A 102 10.93 14.26 3.43
C VAL A 102 11.06 12.80 3.82
N VAL A 103 12.28 12.33 3.97
CA VAL A 103 12.54 10.98 4.47
C VAL A 103 12.22 10.88 5.96
N SER A 104 11.97 9.67 6.42
CA SER A 104 11.65 9.34 7.81
C SER A 104 12.58 8.23 8.32
N ASP A 105 12.35 7.77 9.54
CA ASP A 105 13.05 6.61 10.08
C ASP A 105 12.75 5.32 9.29
N GLU A 106 11.62 5.27 8.61
CA GLU A 106 11.18 4.10 7.84
C GLU A 106 11.52 4.19 6.36
N THR A 107 11.82 5.38 5.84
CA THR A 107 12.07 5.61 4.42
C THR A 107 13.43 6.24 4.17
N SER A 108 14.16 5.69 3.18
CA SER A 108 15.46 6.21 2.76
C SER A 108 15.38 7.19 1.59
N GLU A 109 14.32 7.10 0.80
CA GLU A 109 14.08 7.98 -0.34
C GLU A 109 12.57 8.22 -0.49
N VAL A 110 12.20 9.43 -0.92
CA VAL A 110 10.82 9.83 -1.23
C VAL A 110 10.86 10.67 -2.49
N ILE A 111 10.18 10.24 -3.55
CA ILE A 111 10.22 10.93 -4.85
C ILE A 111 8.85 10.95 -5.53
N TRP A 112 8.68 11.94 -6.40
CA TRP A 112 7.60 11.99 -7.39
C TRP A 112 8.08 11.36 -8.69
N VAL A 113 7.28 10.46 -9.28
CA VAL A 113 7.62 9.75 -10.52
C VAL A 113 6.47 9.85 -11.51
N PRO A 114 6.72 10.20 -12.77
CA PRO A 114 5.68 10.12 -13.79
C PRO A 114 5.06 8.72 -13.84
N LYS A 115 3.74 8.64 -13.96
CA LYS A 115 3.03 7.35 -13.98
C LYS A 115 3.62 6.34 -14.97
N ARG A 116 4.06 6.82 -16.14
CA ARG A 116 4.66 5.96 -17.17
C ARG A 116 5.98 5.28 -16.72
N ASP A 117 6.65 5.86 -15.74
CA ASP A 117 7.97 5.38 -15.29
C ASP A 117 7.91 4.59 -13.97
N VAL A 118 6.79 4.65 -13.25
CA VAL A 118 6.63 4.07 -11.91
C VAL A 118 7.01 2.58 -11.88
N MET A 119 6.55 1.80 -12.86
CA MET A 119 6.78 0.36 -12.86
C MET A 119 8.25 -0.03 -13.01
N SER A 120 9.13 0.88 -13.44
CA SER A 120 10.58 0.62 -13.48
C SER A 120 11.22 0.64 -12.08
N TYR A 121 10.56 1.26 -11.10
CA TYR A 121 11.02 1.31 -9.71
C TYR A 121 10.52 0.11 -8.89
N ILE A 122 9.32 -0.37 -9.18
CA ILE A 122 8.63 -1.36 -8.35
C ILE A 122 9.10 -2.77 -8.72
N THR A 123 9.71 -3.47 -7.78
CA THR A 123 10.31 -4.80 -8.03
C THR A 123 9.55 -5.95 -7.38
N ALA A 124 8.96 -5.76 -6.20
CA ALA A 124 8.23 -6.81 -5.50
C ALA A 124 6.99 -7.23 -6.31
N PRO A 125 6.78 -8.53 -6.60
CA PRO A 125 5.69 -8.98 -7.46
C PRO A 125 4.29 -8.56 -6.99
N SER A 126 4.01 -8.64 -5.69
CA SER A 126 2.72 -8.20 -5.13
C SER A 126 2.50 -6.69 -5.30
N MET A 127 3.56 -5.91 -5.16
CA MET A 127 3.47 -4.46 -5.36
C MET A 127 3.31 -4.11 -6.84
N ARG A 128 4.01 -4.80 -7.74
CA ARG A 128 3.79 -4.64 -9.18
C ARG A 128 2.35 -4.91 -9.58
N TYR A 129 1.76 -5.95 -9.00
CA TYR A 129 0.35 -6.28 -9.20
C TYR A 129 -0.57 -5.13 -8.75
N ARG A 130 -0.38 -4.63 -7.53
CA ARG A 130 -1.22 -3.56 -6.97
C ARG A 130 -1.01 -2.22 -7.69
N PHE A 131 0.24 -1.83 -7.97
CA PHE A 131 0.51 -0.63 -8.79
C PHE A 131 -0.11 -0.72 -10.17
N GLY A 132 -0.08 -1.91 -10.80
CA GLY A 132 -0.74 -2.13 -12.08
C GLY A 132 -2.25 -1.86 -12.02
N LYS A 133 -2.91 -2.20 -10.91
CA LYS A 133 -4.34 -1.91 -10.70
C LYS A 133 -4.60 -0.42 -10.52
N ILE A 134 -3.69 0.30 -9.88
CA ILE A 134 -3.78 1.76 -9.74
C ILE A 134 -3.61 2.45 -11.10
N LEU A 135 -2.60 2.05 -11.87
CA LEU A 135 -2.33 2.65 -13.19
C LEU A 135 -3.45 2.39 -14.19
N GLY A 136 -4.11 1.25 -14.09
CA GLY A 136 -5.25 0.87 -14.93
C GLY A 136 -6.62 1.14 -14.31
N PHE A 137 -6.71 1.95 -13.25
CA PHE A 137 -7.95 2.20 -12.54
C PHE A 137 -9.01 2.84 -13.45
N ASP A 138 -10.19 2.20 -13.53
CA ASP A 138 -11.31 2.61 -14.39
C ASP A 138 -12.57 3.02 -13.60
N GLY A 139 -12.44 3.23 -12.30
CA GLY A 139 -13.56 3.57 -11.41
C GLY A 139 -14.12 2.38 -10.64
N ARG A 140 -13.70 1.15 -10.96
CA ARG A 140 -14.12 -0.05 -10.24
C ARG A 140 -13.03 -0.49 -9.27
N VAL A 141 -13.47 -0.95 -8.09
CA VAL A 141 -12.55 -1.46 -7.07
C VAL A 141 -12.08 -2.87 -7.43
N CYS A 142 -10.77 -3.08 -7.50
CA CYS A 142 -10.20 -4.42 -7.61
C CYS A 142 -10.37 -5.15 -6.27
N TYR A 143 -11.06 -6.27 -6.28
CA TYR A 143 -11.27 -7.12 -5.10
C TYR A 143 -10.57 -8.46 -5.33
N SER A 144 -9.51 -8.71 -4.56
CA SER A 144 -8.58 -9.78 -4.88
C SER A 144 -8.03 -10.46 -3.62
N SER A 145 -7.63 -11.70 -3.77
CA SER A 145 -6.81 -12.40 -2.78
C SER A 145 -5.58 -13.00 -3.44
N TYR A 146 -4.48 -13.06 -2.69
CA TYR A 146 -3.24 -13.62 -3.18
C TYR A 146 -2.39 -14.20 -2.04
N VAL A 147 -1.34 -14.91 -2.44
CA VAL A 147 -0.24 -15.35 -1.57
C VAL A 147 1.06 -14.78 -2.11
N THR A 148 2.04 -14.55 -1.24
CA THR A 148 3.36 -14.05 -1.62
C THR A 148 4.45 -15.11 -1.48
N LYS A 149 4.18 -16.20 -0.78
CA LYS A 149 5.12 -17.29 -0.54
C LYS A 149 4.50 -18.64 -0.89
N PRO A 150 5.29 -19.59 -1.43
CA PRO A 150 6.71 -19.47 -1.78
C PRO A 150 6.98 -18.50 -2.92
N GLU A 151 5.97 -18.20 -3.75
CA GLU A 151 5.99 -17.23 -4.83
C GLU A 151 4.68 -16.47 -4.89
N PHE A 152 4.67 -15.31 -5.52
CA PHE A 152 3.46 -14.51 -5.68
C PHE A 152 2.48 -15.22 -6.63
N ARG A 153 1.23 -15.34 -6.17
CA ARG A 153 0.14 -15.92 -6.97
C ARG A 153 -1.20 -15.31 -6.59
N VAL A 154 -1.91 -14.81 -7.58
CA VAL A 154 -3.29 -14.35 -7.41
C VAL A 154 -4.22 -15.56 -7.33
N LEU A 155 -5.07 -15.61 -6.30
CA LEU A 155 -6.02 -16.70 -6.09
C LEU A 155 -7.41 -16.35 -6.62
N THR A 156 -7.88 -15.13 -6.33
CA THR A 156 -9.16 -14.62 -6.80
C THR A 156 -9.01 -13.15 -7.22
N GLU A 157 -9.76 -12.75 -8.24
CA GLU A 157 -9.80 -11.37 -8.69
C GLU A 157 -11.15 -11.07 -9.31
N ARG A 158 -11.76 -9.97 -8.91
CA ARG A 158 -12.95 -9.41 -9.55
C ARG A 158 -13.00 -7.91 -9.29
N TYR A 159 -13.86 -7.22 -10.00
CA TYR A 159 -14.10 -5.79 -9.85
C TYR A 159 -15.51 -5.54 -9.34
N ILE A 160 -15.63 -4.62 -8.39
CA ILE A 160 -16.88 -4.20 -7.77
C ILE A 160 -17.05 -2.70 -7.80
#